data_2849c54d03c42f50096a00a5c64e3f7f
#
_entry.id   2849c54d03c42f50096a00a5c64e3f7f
#
_cell.length_a   1.000
_cell.length_b   1.000
_cell.length_c   1.000
_cell.angle_alpha   90.00
_cell.angle_beta   90.00
_cell.angle_gamma   90.00
#
_symmetry.space_group_name_H-M   'P 1'
#
loop_
_entity.id
_entity.type
_entity.pdbx_description
1 polymer ?
#
loop_
_entity_poly.entity_id
_entity_poly.type
_entity_poly.pdbx_seq_one_letter_code
_entity_poly.pdbx_strand_id
1 'polypeptide(L)'
;AAALERVCAGAQCSYEQIEAVYLAGGFGRHLHVEDLCITGILPTALKQAVRISGNTALKGCCRYALEQNRTRMELLCKKGHCILLASDTGFSDAFISHMLLEPYT
;
A
#
# COMPACT_ATOMS: atom_id res chain seq x y z
N ALA A 1 4.42 7.45 -0.33
CA ALA A 1 5.86 7.16 -0.28
C ALA A 1 6.33 6.78 1.12
N ALA A 2 6.46 7.72 2.07
CA ALA A 2 7.02 7.46 3.40
C ALA A 2 6.40 6.25 4.15
N ALA A 3 5.08 6.13 4.16
CA ALA A 3 4.40 5.00 4.80
C ALA A 3 4.79 3.66 4.14
N LEU A 4 4.88 3.61 2.81
CA LEU A 4 5.29 2.41 2.08
C LEU A 4 6.73 2.04 2.43
N GLU A 5 7.64 3.00 2.46
CA GLU A 5 9.03 2.80 2.87
C GLU A 5 9.13 2.18 4.26
N ARG A 6 8.39 2.73 5.24
CA ARG A 6 8.40 2.22 6.62
C ARG A 6 7.78 0.83 6.75
N VAL A 7 6.72 0.55 5.99
CA VAL A 7 6.12 -0.79 5.95
C VAL A 7 7.10 -1.81 5.38
N CYS A 8 7.78 -1.49 4.28
CA CYS A 8 8.79 -2.37 3.69
C CYS A 8 9.98 -2.60 4.64
N ALA A 9 10.45 -1.55 5.30
CA ALA A 9 11.51 -1.66 6.31
C ALA A 9 11.09 -2.56 7.49
N GLY A 10 9.88 -2.38 8.02
CA GLY A 10 9.34 -3.21 9.09
C GLY A 10 9.13 -4.67 8.69
N ALA A 11 8.77 -4.92 7.44
CA ALA A 11 8.63 -6.25 6.88
C ALA A 11 9.96 -6.87 6.41
N GLN A 12 11.06 -6.12 6.45
CA GLN A 12 12.37 -6.53 5.94
C GLN A 12 12.32 -7.00 4.48
N CYS A 13 11.51 -6.35 3.65
CA CYS A 13 11.37 -6.65 2.23
C CYS A 13 11.82 -5.47 1.36
N SER A 14 12.40 -5.79 0.20
CA SER A 14 12.71 -4.79 -0.83
C SER A 14 11.54 -4.62 -1.80
N TYR A 15 11.55 -3.54 -2.57
CA TYR A 15 10.49 -3.29 -3.56
C TYR A 15 10.42 -4.37 -4.63
N GLU A 16 11.54 -4.98 -5.00
CA GLU A 16 11.61 -6.06 -5.98
C GLU A 16 10.93 -7.35 -5.52
N GLN A 17 10.75 -7.52 -4.22
CA GLN A 17 10.06 -8.68 -3.64
C GLN A 17 8.54 -8.49 -3.61
N ILE A 18 8.05 -7.30 -3.96
CA ILE A 18 6.62 -7.00 -3.98
C ILE A 18 6.03 -7.45 -5.32
N GLU A 19 5.20 -8.47 -5.30
CA GLU A 19 4.55 -9.02 -6.48
C GLU A 19 3.41 -8.16 -7.02
N ALA A 20 2.69 -7.47 -6.15
CA ALA A 20 1.56 -6.64 -6.53
C ALA A 20 1.31 -5.49 -5.57
N VAL A 21 0.94 -4.35 -6.12
CA VAL A 21 0.48 -3.16 -5.40
C VAL A 21 -0.94 -2.85 -5.86
N TYR A 22 -1.91 -3.00 -4.96
CA TYR A 22 -3.32 -2.76 -5.27
C TYR A 22 -3.70 -1.33 -4.92
N LEU A 23 -4.01 -0.53 -5.95
CA LEU A 23 -4.60 0.78 -5.78
C LEU A 23 -6.12 0.64 -5.64
N ALA A 24 -6.61 0.91 -4.45
CA ALA A 24 -8.01 0.78 -4.10
C ALA A 24 -8.67 2.14 -3.85
N GLY A 25 -10.01 2.16 -3.87
CA GLY A 25 -10.81 3.35 -3.61
C GLY A 25 -11.25 4.09 -4.88
N GLY A 26 -12.07 5.12 -4.71
CA GLY A 26 -12.65 5.88 -5.81
C GLY A 26 -11.63 6.61 -6.66
N PHE A 27 -10.58 7.16 -6.05
CA PHE A 27 -9.51 7.85 -6.76
C PHE A 27 -8.62 6.93 -7.59
N GLY A 28 -8.45 5.67 -7.20
CA GLY A 28 -7.56 4.73 -7.88
C GLY A 28 -7.90 4.50 -9.36
N ARG A 29 -9.14 4.74 -9.77
CA ARG A 29 -9.56 4.62 -11.18
C ARG A 29 -9.08 5.75 -12.08
N HIS A 30 -8.78 6.90 -11.50
CA HIS A 30 -8.40 8.11 -12.22
C HIS A 30 -6.92 8.44 -12.12
N LEU A 31 -6.17 7.67 -11.31
CA LEU A 31 -4.74 7.84 -11.14
C LEU A 31 -3.96 7.14 -12.25
N HIS A 32 -3.10 7.90 -12.92
CA HIS A 32 -2.13 7.32 -13.85
C HIS A 32 -0.89 6.88 -13.08
N VAL A 33 -0.51 5.62 -13.25
CA VAL A 33 0.65 5.04 -12.54
C VAL A 33 1.94 5.80 -12.83
N GLU A 34 2.07 6.34 -14.02
CA GLU A 34 3.22 7.16 -14.40
C GLU A 34 3.33 8.44 -13.58
N ASP A 35 2.21 9.13 -13.38
CA ASP A 35 2.16 10.34 -12.56
C ASP A 35 2.51 10.06 -11.11
N LEU A 36 2.08 8.91 -10.59
CA LEU A 36 2.44 8.46 -9.23
C LEU A 36 3.94 8.23 -9.07
N CYS A 37 4.60 7.72 -10.11
CA CYS A 37 6.04 7.52 -10.11
C CYS A 37 6.80 8.84 -10.28
N ILE A 38 6.34 9.72 -11.18
CA ILE A 38 6.96 11.02 -11.44
C ILE A 38 6.90 11.93 -10.20
N THR A 39 5.77 11.90 -9.50
CA THR A 39 5.58 12.70 -8.27
C THR A 39 6.16 12.04 -7.01
N GLY A 40 6.81 10.89 -7.13
CA GLY A 40 7.39 10.19 -5.99
C GLY A 40 6.38 9.66 -4.97
N ILE A 41 5.12 9.50 -5.34
CA ILE A 41 4.12 8.84 -4.48
C ILE A 41 4.37 7.34 -4.46
N LEU A 42 4.78 6.77 -5.59
CA LEU A 42 5.11 5.36 -5.77
C LEU A 42 6.55 5.20 -6.27
N PRO A 43 7.35 4.27 -5.72
CA PRO A 43 8.68 3.99 -6.28
C PRO A 43 8.58 3.47 -7.71
N THR A 44 9.50 3.91 -8.56
CA THR A 44 9.52 3.50 -9.98
C THR A 44 9.68 2.00 -10.17
N ALA A 45 10.36 1.32 -9.24
CA ALA A 45 10.51 -0.13 -9.23
C ALA A 45 9.16 -0.88 -9.19
N LEU A 46 8.13 -0.28 -8.59
CA LEU A 46 6.80 -0.89 -8.46
C LEU A 46 5.85 -0.60 -9.61
N LYS A 47 6.24 0.20 -10.60
CA LYS A 47 5.38 0.62 -11.72
C LYS A 47 4.66 -0.56 -12.39
N GLN A 48 5.37 -1.67 -12.63
CA GLN A 48 4.82 -2.86 -13.29
C GLN A 48 3.97 -3.75 -12.37
N ALA A 49 4.13 -3.58 -11.06
CA ALA A 49 3.40 -4.37 -10.06
C ALA A 49 2.02 -3.80 -9.73
N VAL A 50 1.70 -2.59 -10.19
CA VAL A 50 0.44 -1.90 -9.86
C VAL A 50 -0.76 -2.59 -10.48
N ARG A 51 -1.82 -2.76 -9.68
CA ARG A 51 -3.12 -3.29 -10.05
C ARG A 51 -4.22 -2.37 -9.52
N ILE A 52 -5.11 -1.92 -10.38
CA ILE A 52 -6.24 -1.08 -9.99
C ILE A 52 -7.40 -1.97 -9.56
N SER A 53 -7.86 -1.83 -8.33
CA SER A 53 -8.84 -2.75 -7.72
C SER A 53 -10.22 -2.15 -7.46
N GLY A 54 -10.39 -0.84 -7.63
CA GLY A 54 -11.65 -0.15 -7.38
C GLY A 54 -12.05 -0.17 -5.88
N ASN A 55 -13.34 -0.26 -5.58
CA ASN A 55 -13.83 -0.23 -4.20
C ASN A 55 -13.68 -1.60 -3.51
N THR A 56 -12.49 -1.87 -2.97
CA THR A 56 -12.18 -3.12 -2.27
C THR A 56 -12.84 -3.20 -0.90
N ALA A 57 -13.11 -2.08 -0.24
CA ALA A 57 -13.80 -2.06 1.04
C ALA A 57 -15.22 -2.61 0.90
N LEU A 58 -15.98 -2.10 -0.09
CA LEU A 58 -17.32 -2.61 -0.38
C LEU A 58 -17.30 -4.10 -0.77
N LYS A 59 -16.37 -4.49 -1.65
CA LYS A 59 -16.23 -5.90 -2.05
C LYS A 59 -15.90 -6.80 -0.86
N GLY A 60 -15.04 -6.31 0.06
CA GLY A 60 -14.70 -7.02 1.29
C GLY A 60 -15.90 -7.20 2.22
N CYS A 61 -16.68 -6.13 2.43
CA CYS A 61 -17.92 -6.19 3.23
C CYS A 61 -18.92 -7.19 2.64
N CYS A 62 -19.13 -7.15 1.32
CA CYS A 62 -20.03 -8.09 0.66
C CYS A 62 -19.57 -9.55 0.83
N ARG A 63 -18.27 -9.80 0.72
CA ARG A 63 -17.72 -11.15 0.94
C ARG A 63 -17.81 -11.60 2.39
N TYR A 64 -17.58 -10.70 3.35
CA TYR A 64 -17.68 -10.99 4.78
C TYR A 64 -19.13 -11.28 5.20
N ALA A 65 -20.10 -10.64 4.56
CA ALA A 65 -21.54 -10.89 4.78
C ALA A 65 -21.92 -12.35 4.50
N LEU A 66 -21.22 -13.02 3.59
CA LEU A 66 -21.38 -14.44 3.34
C LEU A 66 -20.71 -15.26 4.45
N GLU A 67 -21.51 -15.97 5.22
CA GLU A 67 -21.07 -16.73 6.41
C GLU A 67 -19.86 -17.64 6.14
N GLN A 68 -19.88 -18.32 5.00
CA GLN A 68 -18.80 -19.21 4.56
C GLN A 68 -17.41 -18.55 4.45
N ASN A 69 -17.34 -17.22 4.30
CA ASN A 69 -16.09 -16.48 4.15
C ASN A 69 -15.56 -15.90 5.45
N ARG A 70 -16.39 -15.79 6.49
CA ARG A 70 -16.05 -15.06 7.74
C ARG A 70 -14.81 -15.62 8.41
N THR A 71 -14.78 -16.91 8.67
CA THR A 71 -13.65 -17.57 9.36
C THR A 71 -12.33 -17.34 8.62
N ARG A 72 -12.35 -17.45 7.29
CA ARG A 72 -11.16 -17.22 6.46
C ARG A 72 -10.69 -15.77 6.54
N MET A 73 -11.60 -14.81 6.48
CA MET A 73 -11.28 -13.38 6.55
C MET A 73 -10.77 -12.99 7.93
N GLU A 74 -11.36 -13.51 9.01
CA GLU A 74 -10.89 -13.30 10.38
C GLU A 74 -9.49 -13.86 10.61
N LEU A 75 -9.19 -15.04 10.07
CA LEU A 75 -7.85 -15.62 10.11
C LEU A 75 -6.81 -14.76 9.36
N LEU A 76 -7.19 -14.19 8.22
CA LEU A 76 -6.32 -13.26 7.49
C LEU A 76 -6.05 -11.99 8.30
N CYS A 77 -7.08 -11.41 8.93
CA CYS A 77 -6.92 -10.24 9.79
C CYS A 77 -5.98 -10.50 10.97
N LYS A 78 -6.03 -11.68 11.56
CA LYS A 78 -5.14 -12.07 12.67
C LYS A 78 -3.67 -12.22 12.26
N LYS A 79 -3.38 -12.43 10.98
CA LYS A 79 -2.01 -12.48 10.44
C LYS A 79 -1.43 -11.11 10.16
N GLY A 80 -2.25 -10.06 10.13
CA GLY A 80 -1.81 -8.71 9.87
C GLY A 80 -1.02 -8.13 11.06
N HIS A 81 0.04 -7.41 10.76
CA HIS A 81 0.78 -6.62 11.73
C HIS A 81 0.51 -5.13 11.48
N CYS A 82 0.10 -4.42 12.53
CA CYS A 82 -0.14 -2.99 12.46
C CYS A 82 1.13 -2.22 12.82
N ILE A 83 1.53 -1.29 11.97
CA ILE A 83 2.61 -0.34 12.24
C ILE A 83 1.98 1.01 12.54
N LEU A 84 2.20 1.53 13.75
CA LEU A 84 1.74 2.84 14.14
C LEU A 84 2.78 3.89 13.72
N LEU A 85 2.58 4.49 12.55
CA LEU A 85 3.52 5.44 11.95
C LEU A 85 3.83 6.64 12.85
N ALA A 86 2.87 7.09 13.66
CA ALA A 86 3.07 8.21 14.59
C ALA A 86 4.14 7.94 15.67
N SER A 87 4.40 6.69 16.00
CA SER A 87 5.43 6.27 16.96
C SER A 87 6.65 5.62 16.30
N ASP A 88 6.67 5.51 14.99
CA ASP A 88 7.82 4.99 14.24
C ASP A 88 8.90 6.07 14.15
N THR A 89 10.08 5.79 14.69
CA THR A 89 11.19 6.76 14.79
C THR A 89 11.75 7.20 13.43
N GLY A 90 11.62 6.38 12.40
CA GLY A 90 12.08 6.69 11.04
C GLY A 90 11.02 7.35 10.16
N PHE A 91 9.76 7.43 10.61
CA PHE A 91 8.70 7.95 9.76
C PHE A 91 8.83 9.44 9.46
N SER A 92 9.23 10.25 10.43
CA SER A 92 9.41 11.70 10.23
C SER A 92 10.49 12.00 9.20
N ASP A 93 11.62 11.29 9.26
CA ASP A 93 12.71 11.47 8.31
C ASP A 93 12.32 11.01 6.90
N ALA A 94 11.66 9.86 6.79
CA ALA A 94 11.11 9.38 5.53
C ALA A 94 10.06 10.35 4.96
N PHE A 95 9.20 10.90 5.80
CA PHE A 95 8.20 11.88 5.38
C PHE A 95 8.84 13.14 4.81
N ILE A 96 9.84 13.70 5.50
CA ILE A 96 10.56 14.90 5.06
C ILE A 96 11.29 14.62 3.73
N SER A 97 11.96 13.48 3.59
CA SER A 97 12.68 13.13 2.37
C SER A 97 11.77 13.02 1.13
N HIS A 98 10.52 12.61 1.33
CA HIS A 98 9.54 12.50 0.24
C HIS A 98 8.70 13.76 0.00
N MET A 99 8.92 14.84 0.76
CA MET A 99 8.20 16.11 0.54
C MET A 99 8.58 16.83 -0.75
N LEU A 100 9.73 16.52 -1.33
CA LEU A 100 10.19 17.14 -2.59
C LEU A 100 9.41 16.65 -3.82
N LEU A 101 8.60 15.62 -3.69
CA LEU A 101 7.80 15.02 -4.77
C LEU A 101 8.64 14.62 -5.99
N GLU A 102 9.81 14.05 -5.75
CA GLU A 102 10.74 13.58 -6.78
C GLU A 102 10.65 12.06 -6.94
N PRO A 103 10.88 11.55 -8.17
CA PRO A 103 10.94 10.10 -8.40
C PRO A 103 11.99 9.42 -7.53
N TYR A 104 11.68 8.23 -7.03
CA TYR A 104 12.62 7.41 -6.28
C TYR A 104 12.48 5.92 -6.66
N THR A 105 13.50 5.18 -6.36
CA THR A 105 13.57 3.74 -6.62
C THR A 105 13.48 2.93 -5.35
#